data_68c4c103a7c90ffe05b54759afdc1604
#
_entry.id   68c4c103a7c90ffe05b54759afdc1604
#
_cell.length_a   1.000
_cell.length_b   1.000
_cell.length_c   1.000
_cell.angle_alpha   90.00
_cell.angle_beta   90.00
_cell.angle_gamma   90.00
#
_symmetry.space_group_name_H-M   'P 1'
#
loop_
_entity.id
_entity.type
_entity.pdbx_description
1 polymer ?
#
loop_
_entity_poly.entity_id
_entity_poly.type
_entity_poly.pdbx_seq_one_letter_code
_entity_poly.pdbx_strand_id
1 'polypeptide(L)'
;CGARELDEYCKNAVSAENPALLNALLKYLVGRQGCDIEVFMGYSSKFKALGEWYVQLLAESLGKRHDRDGKLVNYGRTPVVAVGSTDMHAQTQQHQDGRRNKIIQFLEIADTGLKLKLSNPFKGNSFFEFYKGLELDKALKIALAANEEALASDGRYSARYVLPRLNEYYLGQLLYFLMLSIAYEGELANVDAYDQPGVEAYKKIMKSKIWQV
;
A
#
# COMPACT_ATOMS: atom_id res chain seq x y z
N CYS A 1 20.59 -5.24 10.45
CA CYS A 1 19.18 -5.59 10.13
C CYS A 1 18.57 -4.45 9.36
N GLY A 2 17.71 -4.78 8.36
CA GLY A 2 17.18 -3.79 7.42
C GLY A 2 16.44 -2.62 8.08
N ALA A 3 15.62 -2.88 9.10
CA ALA A 3 14.92 -1.83 9.85
C ALA A 3 15.88 -0.83 10.51
N ARG A 4 16.98 -1.29 11.12
CA ARG A 4 17.98 -0.40 11.75
C ARG A 4 18.65 0.52 10.73
N GLU A 5 18.97 0.01 9.55
CA GLU A 5 19.60 0.80 8.50
C GLU A 5 18.64 1.87 7.97
N LEU A 6 17.37 1.52 7.77
CA LEU A 6 16.38 2.51 7.38
C LEU A 6 16.16 3.57 8.49
N ASP A 7 16.19 3.18 9.76
CA ASP A 7 16.09 4.09 10.88
C ASP A 7 17.19 5.17 10.83
N GLU A 8 18.44 4.79 10.53
CA GLU A 8 19.53 5.74 10.36
C GLU A 8 19.27 6.77 9.25
N TYR A 9 18.76 6.31 8.08
CA TYR A 9 18.36 7.23 7.00
C TYR A 9 17.22 8.16 7.40
N CYS A 10 16.25 7.65 8.17
CA CYS A 10 15.06 8.41 8.56
C CYS A 10 15.28 9.33 9.78
N LYS A 11 16.48 9.40 10.36
CA LYS A 11 16.86 10.42 11.35
C LYS A 11 17.02 11.81 10.76
N ASN A 12 17.18 11.90 9.44
CA ASN A 12 17.30 13.19 8.76
C ASN A 12 15.95 13.93 8.77
N ALA A 13 15.95 15.19 9.17
CA ALA A 13 14.77 16.06 9.17
C ALA A 13 14.42 16.62 7.79
N VAL A 14 15.31 16.48 6.80
CA VAL A 14 15.08 16.93 5.42
C VAL A 14 14.22 15.89 4.71
N SER A 15 13.00 16.27 4.31
CA SER A 15 12.04 15.33 3.71
C SER A 15 12.55 14.65 2.43
N ALA A 16 13.36 15.33 1.64
CA ALA A 16 13.95 14.76 0.41
C ALA A 16 14.98 13.63 0.71
N GLU A 17 15.57 13.63 1.89
CA GLU A 17 16.56 12.65 2.34
C GLU A 17 15.97 11.59 3.29
N ASN A 18 14.72 11.79 3.72
CA ASN A 18 13.99 10.88 4.59
C ASN A 18 12.80 10.27 3.84
N PRO A 19 12.92 9.06 3.30
CA PRO A 19 11.89 8.48 2.45
C PRO A 19 10.57 8.26 3.19
N ALA A 20 10.58 7.96 4.48
CA ALA A 20 9.36 7.78 5.26
C ALA A 20 8.63 9.11 5.50
N LEU A 21 9.36 10.18 5.78
CA LEU A 21 8.79 11.53 5.91
C LEU A 21 8.26 12.04 4.57
N LEU A 22 8.99 11.83 3.47
CA LEU A 22 8.53 12.19 2.12
C LEU A 22 7.23 11.46 1.78
N ASN A 23 7.16 10.15 2.03
CA ASN A 23 5.97 9.35 1.79
C ASN A 23 4.77 9.85 2.62
N ALA A 24 4.98 10.15 3.90
CA ALA A 24 3.96 10.70 4.78
C ALA A 24 3.45 12.07 4.27
N LEU A 25 4.37 12.96 3.91
CA LEU A 25 4.05 14.30 3.41
C LEU A 25 3.22 14.23 2.11
N LEU A 26 3.65 13.41 1.14
CA LEU A 26 2.91 13.25 -0.12
C LEU A 26 1.50 12.70 0.12
N LYS A 27 1.35 11.70 0.97
CA LYS A 27 0.04 11.12 1.32
C LYS A 27 -0.85 12.12 2.05
N TYR A 28 -0.30 12.86 3.00
CA TYR A 28 -1.00 13.92 3.71
C TYR A 28 -1.53 14.98 2.74
N LEU A 29 -0.68 15.47 1.83
CA LEU A 29 -1.06 16.49 0.84
C LEU A 29 -2.14 16.00 -0.13
N VAL A 30 -2.00 14.80 -0.65
CA VAL A 30 -2.99 14.20 -1.57
C VAL A 30 -4.30 13.88 -0.84
N GLY A 31 -4.25 13.46 0.42
CA GLY A 31 -5.42 13.32 1.30
C GLY A 31 -6.17 14.63 1.48
N ARG A 32 -5.45 15.75 1.65
CA ARG A 32 -6.03 17.12 1.69
C ARG A 32 -6.70 17.55 0.38
N GLN A 33 -6.38 16.90 -0.73
CA GLN A 33 -7.02 17.10 -2.04
C GLN A 33 -8.23 16.19 -2.27
N GLY A 34 -8.66 15.43 -1.26
CA GLY A 34 -9.84 14.58 -1.33
C GLY A 34 -9.58 13.11 -1.67
N CYS A 35 -8.32 12.66 -1.64
CA CYS A 35 -8.02 11.23 -1.73
C CYS A 35 -8.22 10.56 -0.37
N ASP A 36 -9.37 9.97 -0.18
CA ASP A 36 -9.84 9.32 1.06
C ASP A 36 -9.76 7.79 1.04
N ILE A 37 -9.24 7.23 -0.06
CA ILE A 37 -8.99 5.79 -0.23
C ILE A 37 -7.52 5.55 -0.57
N GLU A 38 -6.88 4.61 0.12
CA GLU A 38 -5.53 4.17 -0.18
C GLU A 38 -5.52 2.68 -0.55
N VAL A 39 -5.13 2.38 -1.79
CA VAL A 39 -5.04 1.01 -2.29
C VAL A 39 -3.58 0.54 -2.20
N PHE A 40 -3.32 -0.51 -1.43
CA PHE A 40 -2.02 -1.18 -1.37
C PHE A 40 -2.04 -2.39 -2.29
N MET A 41 -1.40 -2.29 -3.46
CA MET A 41 -1.44 -3.29 -4.52
C MET A 41 -0.10 -3.98 -4.70
N GLY A 42 0.04 -5.16 -4.12
CA GLY A 42 1.28 -5.95 -4.21
C GLY A 42 1.30 -6.87 -5.43
N TYR A 43 2.34 -6.77 -6.26
CA TYR A 43 2.49 -7.65 -7.44
C TYR A 43 3.19 -8.97 -7.07
N SER A 44 2.65 -9.62 -6.08
CA SER A 44 2.94 -11.01 -5.67
C SER A 44 1.89 -11.48 -4.68
N SER A 45 1.43 -12.71 -4.78
CA SER A 45 0.53 -13.33 -3.78
C SER A 45 1.14 -13.36 -2.37
N LYS A 46 2.47 -13.35 -2.26
CA LYS A 46 3.18 -13.27 -0.98
C LYS A 46 2.94 -11.95 -0.22
N PHE A 47 2.49 -10.90 -0.92
CA PHE A 47 2.19 -9.60 -0.32
C PHE A 47 0.77 -9.48 0.22
N LYS A 48 -0.08 -10.49 0.07
CA LYS A 48 -1.46 -10.43 0.58
C LYS A 48 -1.50 -10.17 2.09
N ALA A 49 -0.83 -11.01 2.87
CA ALA A 49 -0.77 -10.86 4.33
C ALA A 49 -0.09 -9.55 4.76
N LEU A 50 0.94 -9.09 4.02
CA LEU A 50 1.57 -7.80 4.25
C LEU A 50 0.58 -6.64 4.02
N GLY A 51 -0.21 -6.73 2.96
CA GLY A 51 -1.26 -5.73 2.68
C GLY A 51 -2.34 -5.71 3.76
N GLU A 52 -2.80 -6.86 4.22
CA GLU A 52 -3.77 -6.98 5.32
C GLU A 52 -3.21 -6.40 6.64
N TRP A 53 -1.94 -6.63 6.93
CA TRP A 53 -1.25 -5.99 8.06
C TRP A 53 -1.17 -4.46 7.86
N TYR A 54 -0.88 -3.99 6.66
CA TYR A 54 -0.82 -2.54 6.39
C TYR A 54 -2.19 -1.87 6.51
N VAL A 55 -3.26 -2.55 6.11
CA VAL A 55 -4.65 -2.09 6.35
C VAL A 55 -4.89 -1.83 7.83
N GLN A 56 -4.51 -2.78 8.68
CA GLN A 56 -4.63 -2.60 10.13
C GLN A 56 -3.79 -1.42 10.62
N LEU A 57 -2.52 -1.36 10.24
CA LEU A 57 -1.62 -0.29 10.64
C LEU A 57 -2.20 1.10 10.30
N LEU A 58 -2.62 1.30 9.05
CA LEU A 58 -3.15 2.58 8.59
C LEU A 58 -4.48 2.93 9.28
N ALA A 59 -5.42 1.98 9.33
CA ALA A 59 -6.75 2.22 9.89
C ALA A 59 -6.70 2.53 11.40
N GLU A 60 -5.96 1.75 12.17
CA GLU A 60 -5.87 1.94 13.63
C GLU A 60 -5.06 3.18 14.00
N SER A 61 -3.98 3.47 13.27
CA SER A 61 -3.11 4.60 13.60
C SER A 61 -3.67 5.94 13.14
N LEU A 62 -4.29 6.03 11.96
CA LEU A 62 -4.74 7.30 11.39
C LEU A 62 -6.25 7.52 11.44
N GLY A 63 -7.06 6.48 11.67
CA GLY A 63 -8.50 6.61 11.82
C GLY A 63 -8.89 7.28 13.13
N LYS A 64 -8.88 8.63 13.17
CA LYS A 64 -9.09 9.41 14.40
C LYS A 64 -10.26 10.37 14.26
N ARG A 65 -11.12 10.35 15.28
CA ARG A 65 -12.27 11.28 15.37
C ARG A 65 -11.84 12.69 15.74
N HIS A 66 -10.89 12.82 16.66
CA HIS A 66 -10.39 14.10 17.14
C HIS A 66 -8.89 14.20 16.93
N ASP A 67 -8.37 15.39 16.74
CA ASP A 67 -6.96 15.68 16.83
C ASP A 67 -6.48 15.74 18.29
N ARG A 68 -5.17 15.98 18.52
CA ARG A 68 -4.58 16.09 19.85
C ARG A 68 -5.10 17.27 20.66
N ASP A 69 -5.64 18.28 19.99
CA ASP A 69 -6.25 19.47 20.62
C ASP A 69 -7.75 19.26 20.93
N GLY A 70 -8.29 18.08 20.65
CA GLY A 70 -9.70 17.72 20.88
C GLY A 70 -10.66 18.23 19.80
N LYS A 71 -10.17 18.80 18.71
CA LYS A 71 -11.00 19.23 17.58
C LYS A 71 -11.50 18.04 16.77
N LEU A 72 -12.78 18.06 16.38
CA LEU A 72 -13.38 17.05 15.50
C LEU A 72 -12.76 17.14 14.09
N VAL A 73 -12.05 16.09 13.66
CA VAL A 73 -11.37 16.02 12.36
C VAL A 73 -11.84 14.86 11.49
N ASN A 74 -12.27 13.73 12.07
CA ASN A 74 -12.59 12.48 11.36
C ASN A 74 -11.49 12.11 10.34
N TYR A 75 -10.23 12.11 10.79
CA TYR A 75 -9.06 11.87 9.96
C TYR A 75 -8.91 10.39 9.59
N GLY A 76 -8.21 10.14 8.50
CA GLY A 76 -7.82 8.81 8.01
C GLY A 76 -8.40 8.48 6.64
N ARG A 77 -7.65 7.66 5.90
CA ARG A 77 -8.09 7.11 4.62
C ARG A 77 -8.63 5.69 4.81
N THR A 78 -9.54 5.28 3.95
CA THR A 78 -9.99 3.88 3.87
C THR A 78 -8.93 3.03 3.16
N PRO A 79 -8.27 2.09 3.85
CA PRO A 79 -7.30 1.22 3.22
C PRO A 79 -7.97 0.07 2.48
N VAL A 80 -7.43 -0.27 1.31
CA VAL A 80 -7.85 -1.40 0.47
C VAL A 80 -6.63 -2.22 0.09
N VAL A 81 -6.72 -3.55 0.17
CA VAL A 81 -5.67 -4.46 -0.32
C VAL A 81 -6.03 -4.97 -1.71
N ALA A 82 -5.04 -5.03 -2.57
CA ALA A 82 -5.14 -5.68 -3.86
C ALA A 82 -3.87 -6.50 -4.17
N VAL A 83 -4.03 -7.56 -4.94
CA VAL A 83 -2.94 -8.42 -5.41
C VAL A 83 -2.89 -8.42 -6.93
N GLY A 84 -1.89 -7.78 -7.50
CA GLY A 84 -1.59 -7.90 -8.93
C GLY A 84 -0.95 -9.28 -9.23
N SER A 85 -1.30 -9.87 -10.34
CA SER A 85 -2.20 -9.41 -11.40
C SER A 85 -3.69 -9.78 -11.17
N THR A 86 -4.00 -10.60 -10.15
CA THR A 86 -5.36 -11.15 -9.92
C THR A 86 -6.41 -10.04 -9.81
N ASP A 87 -6.16 -9.04 -8.99
CA ASP A 87 -7.12 -7.96 -8.73
C ASP A 87 -7.06 -6.81 -9.75
N MET A 88 -6.14 -6.86 -10.71
CA MET A 88 -6.15 -5.88 -11.81
C MET A 88 -7.50 -5.89 -12.54
N HIS A 89 -7.96 -7.07 -12.94
CA HIS A 89 -9.22 -7.17 -13.65
C HIS A 89 -10.43 -6.76 -12.79
N ALA A 90 -10.37 -7.02 -11.48
CA ALA A 90 -11.47 -6.71 -10.57
C ALA A 90 -11.54 -5.22 -10.19
N GLN A 91 -10.40 -4.53 -10.06
CA GLN A 91 -10.34 -3.21 -9.44
C GLN A 91 -9.87 -2.08 -10.38
N THR A 92 -9.09 -2.39 -11.44
CA THR A 92 -8.49 -1.34 -12.29
C THR A 92 -9.52 -0.47 -12.98
N GLN A 93 -10.69 -1.01 -13.39
CA GLN A 93 -11.78 -0.20 -13.95
C GLN A 93 -12.19 0.92 -12.97
N GLN A 94 -12.35 0.60 -11.69
CA GLN A 94 -12.69 1.57 -10.66
C GLN A 94 -11.54 2.54 -10.36
N HIS A 95 -10.29 2.11 -10.49
CA HIS A 95 -9.13 2.97 -10.33
C HIS A 95 -8.99 3.96 -11.47
N GLN A 96 -9.24 3.52 -12.71
CA GLN A 96 -9.07 4.29 -13.92
C GLN A 96 -10.24 5.26 -14.18
N ASP A 97 -11.48 4.77 -14.15
CA ASP A 97 -12.66 5.53 -14.55
C ASP A 97 -13.52 6.02 -13.37
N GLY A 98 -13.32 5.45 -12.18
CA GLY A 98 -14.07 5.82 -11.00
C GLY A 98 -13.67 7.17 -10.41
N ARG A 99 -14.24 7.51 -9.24
CA ARG A 99 -13.94 8.76 -8.53
C ARG A 99 -12.43 8.96 -8.34
N ARG A 100 -11.96 10.21 -8.51
CA ARG A 100 -10.56 10.63 -8.31
C ARG A 100 -10.24 10.87 -6.84
N ASN A 101 -10.52 9.88 -6.00
CA ASN A 101 -10.35 9.95 -4.55
C ASN A 101 -9.43 8.85 -4.00
N LYS A 102 -8.54 8.32 -4.85
CA LYS A 102 -7.69 7.18 -4.50
C LYS A 102 -6.21 7.50 -4.69
N ILE A 103 -5.40 6.91 -3.83
CA ILE A 103 -3.94 6.78 -4.00
C ILE A 103 -3.65 5.30 -4.21
N ILE A 104 -2.95 4.95 -5.29
CA ILE A 104 -2.58 3.56 -5.58
C ILE A 104 -1.10 3.37 -5.24
N GLN A 105 -0.82 2.49 -4.28
CA GLN A 105 0.54 2.13 -3.85
C GLN A 105 0.91 0.79 -4.45
N PHE A 106 1.72 0.80 -5.49
CA PHE A 106 2.26 -0.44 -6.07
C PHE A 106 3.45 -0.96 -5.27
N LEU A 107 3.52 -2.27 -5.10
CA LEU A 107 4.66 -2.94 -4.49
C LEU A 107 5.22 -3.99 -5.45
N GLU A 108 6.48 -3.81 -5.86
CA GLU A 108 7.22 -4.65 -6.81
C GLU A 108 8.38 -5.37 -6.12
N ILE A 109 8.71 -6.58 -6.61
CA ILE A 109 9.98 -7.26 -6.34
C ILE A 109 10.84 -7.15 -7.60
N ALA A 110 11.98 -6.47 -7.53
CA ALA A 110 12.84 -6.26 -8.69
C ALA A 110 13.48 -7.57 -9.19
N ASP A 111 13.92 -8.42 -8.27
CA ASP A 111 14.44 -9.76 -8.57
C ASP A 111 13.65 -10.82 -7.79
N THR A 112 12.75 -11.50 -8.49
CA THR A 112 11.94 -12.59 -7.89
C THR A 112 12.72 -13.91 -7.82
N GLY A 113 13.86 -14.03 -8.50
CA GLY A 113 14.61 -15.28 -8.69
C GLY A 113 13.90 -16.31 -9.59
N LEU A 114 12.71 -15.98 -10.12
CA LEU A 114 11.91 -16.89 -10.92
C LEU A 114 12.29 -16.80 -12.41
N LYS A 115 12.67 -17.93 -13.01
CA LYS A 115 13.03 -18.05 -14.43
C LYS A 115 12.08 -18.96 -15.19
N LEU A 116 10.77 -18.83 -14.95
CA LEU A 116 9.78 -19.62 -15.64
C LEU A 116 9.38 -18.93 -16.96
N LYS A 117 9.49 -19.64 -18.06
CA LYS A 117 9.07 -19.17 -19.40
C LYS A 117 7.72 -19.76 -19.78
N LEU A 118 6.89 -18.97 -20.41
CA LEU A 118 5.63 -19.44 -21.00
C LEU A 118 5.92 -20.33 -22.21
N SER A 119 5.24 -21.45 -22.28
CA SER A 119 5.26 -22.35 -23.44
C SER A 119 3.96 -22.23 -24.22
N ASN A 120 4.00 -22.53 -25.51
CA ASN A 120 2.77 -22.68 -26.28
C ASN A 120 2.43 -24.18 -26.43
N PRO A 121 1.50 -24.72 -25.62
CA PRO A 121 1.06 -26.11 -25.75
C PRO A 121 0.07 -26.31 -26.91
N PHE A 122 -0.42 -25.22 -27.52
CA PHE A 122 -1.47 -25.25 -28.56
C PHE A 122 -0.90 -24.84 -29.91
N LYS A 123 -0.36 -25.82 -30.66
CA LYS A 123 0.20 -25.59 -32.00
C LYS A 123 -0.79 -24.86 -32.91
N GLY A 124 -0.34 -23.84 -33.61
CA GLY A 124 -1.15 -23.05 -34.56
C GLY A 124 -2.06 -21.99 -33.93
N ASN A 125 -2.10 -21.85 -32.60
CA ASN A 125 -2.84 -20.78 -31.96
C ASN A 125 -1.95 -19.52 -31.84
N SER A 126 -2.27 -18.49 -32.64
CA SER A 126 -1.51 -17.25 -32.72
C SER A 126 -1.46 -16.47 -31.40
N PHE A 127 -2.51 -16.54 -30.59
CA PHE A 127 -2.56 -15.88 -29.28
C PHE A 127 -1.47 -16.43 -28.34
N PHE A 128 -1.37 -17.76 -28.22
CA PHE A 128 -0.35 -18.38 -27.37
C PHE A 128 1.05 -18.28 -27.97
N GLU A 129 1.17 -18.24 -29.30
CA GLU A 129 2.48 -18.06 -29.96
C GLU A 129 3.07 -16.67 -29.67
N PHE A 130 2.24 -15.64 -29.55
CA PHE A 130 2.64 -14.29 -29.19
C PHE A 130 3.37 -14.23 -27.81
N TYR A 131 2.91 -15.03 -26.83
CA TYR A 131 3.49 -15.04 -25.48
C TYR A 131 4.59 -16.09 -25.28
N LYS A 132 4.89 -16.93 -26.28
CA LYS A 132 5.86 -18.00 -26.18
C LYS A 132 7.25 -17.46 -25.87
N GLY A 133 7.89 -18.05 -24.86
CA GLY A 133 9.21 -17.65 -24.42
C GLY A 133 9.26 -16.44 -23.50
N LEU A 134 8.13 -15.76 -23.28
CA LEU A 134 8.06 -14.66 -22.30
C LEU A 134 8.27 -15.22 -20.89
N GLU A 135 9.17 -14.61 -20.13
CA GLU A 135 9.37 -14.94 -18.72
C GLU A 135 8.19 -14.44 -17.89
N LEU A 136 7.65 -15.27 -17.00
CA LEU A 136 6.48 -14.94 -16.19
C LEU A 136 6.75 -13.73 -15.27
N ASP A 137 7.95 -13.62 -14.72
CA ASP A 137 8.40 -12.46 -13.95
C ASP A 137 8.33 -11.17 -14.78
N LYS A 138 8.84 -11.23 -16.01
CA LYS A 138 8.80 -10.11 -16.94
C LYS A 138 7.38 -9.73 -17.32
N ALA A 139 6.50 -10.71 -17.55
CA ALA A 139 5.08 -10.48 -17.84
C ALA A 139 4.39 -9.73 -16.69
N LEU A 140 4.66 -10.12 -15.44
CA LEU A 140 4.10 -9.49 -14.26
C LEU A 140 4.57 -8.03 -14.10
N LYS A 141 5.86 -7.75 -14.35
CA LYS A 141 6.42 -6.39 -14.33
C LYS A 141 5.85 -5.51 -15.43
N ILE A 142 5.65 -6.06 -16.62
CA ILE A 142 4.99 -5.35 -17.74
C ILE A 142 3.56 -4.99 -17.34
N ALA A 143 2.82 -5.92 -16.73
CA ALA A 143 1.45 -5.67 -16.28
C ALA A 143 1.38 -4.57 -15.21
N LEU A 144 2.33 -4.54 -14.25
CA LEU A 144 2.44 -3.48 -13.27
C LEU A 144 2.73 -2.14 -13.95
N ALA A 145 3.77 -2.08 -14.79
CA ALA A 145 4.18 -0.85 -15.45
C ALA A 145 3.06 -0.27 -16.33
N ALA A 146 2.36 -1.12 -17.08
CA ALA A 146 1.23 -0.69 -17.92
C ALA A 146 0.07 -0.13 -17.09
N ASN A 147 -0.25 -0.74 -15.95
CA ASN A 147 -1.30 -0.25 -15.05
C ASN A 147 -0.91 1.11 -14.44
N GLU A 148 0.33 1.25 -13.99
CA GLU A 148 0.84 2.51 -13.43
C GLU A 148 0.87 3.63 -14.48
N GLU A 149 1.36 3.34 -15.70
CA GLU A 149 1.41 4.30 -16.80
C GLU A 149 0.02 4.78 -17.22
N ALA A 150 -0.95 3.86 -17.30
CA ALA A 150 -2.34 4.21 -17.60
C ALA A 150 -2.94 5.16 -16.55
N LEU A 151 -2.74 4.88 -15.27
CA LEU A 151 -3.18 5.73 -14.17
C LEU A 151 -2.51 7.11 -14.21
N ALA A 152 -1.19 7.14 -14.41
CA ALA A 152 -0.41 8.38 -14.48
C ALA A 152 -0.84 9.24 -15.67
N SER A 153 -1.08 8.64 -16.85
CA SER A 153 -1.54 9.33 -18.05
C SER A 153 -2.91 9.99 -17.88
N ASP A 154 -3.75 9.46 -16.98
CA ASP A 154 -5.04 10.05 -16.60
C ASP A 154 -4.93 10.98 -15.37
N GLY A 155 -3.74 11.26 -14.89
CA GLY A 155 -3.51 12.14 -13.73
C GLY A 155 -4.01 11.54 -12.42
N ARG A 156 -4.02 10.21 -12.27
CA ARG A 156 -4.33 9.50 -11.04
C ARG A 156 -3.10 9.42 -10.15
N TYR A 157 -3.29 9.57 -8.86
CA TYR A 157 -2.18 9.49 -7.91
C TYR A 157 -1.75 8.04 -7.70
N SER A 158 -0.49 7.75 -8.01
CA SER A 158 0.14 6.47 -7.72
C SER A 158 1.58 6.66 -7.28
N ALA A 159 2.11 5.66 -6.57
CA ALA A 159 3.52 5.55 -6.23
C ALA A 159 3.92 4.09 -6.27
N ARG A 160 5.22 3.82 -6.45
CA ARG A 160 5.76 2.46 -6.49
C ARG A 160 6.84 2.29 -5.43
N TYR A 161 6.67 1.25 -4.61
CA TYR A 161 7.73 0.74 -3.74
C TYR A 161 8.40 -0.44 -4.43
N VAL A 162 9.73 -0.42 -4.53
CA VAL A 162 10.50 -1.47 -5.19
C VAL A 162 11.39 -2.14 -4.16
N LEU A 163 11.10 -3.41 -3.85
CA LEU A 163 12.01 -4.25 -3.08
C LEU A 163 13.04 -4.88 -4.04
N PRO A 164 14.35 -4.73 -3.80
CA PRO A 164 15.35 -5.39 -4.63
C PRO A 164 15.17 -6.91 -4.70
N ARG A 165 14.83 -7.53 -3.56
CA ARG A 165 14.46 -8.96 -3.41
C ARG A 165 13.49 -9.12 -2.25
N LEU A 166 12.73 -10.20 -2.24
CA LEU A 166 11.93 -10.58 -1.08
C LEU A 166 12.77 -11.47 -0.15
N ASN A 167 13.32 -10.84 0.88
CA ASN A 167 14.00 -11.48 1.99
C ASN A 167 13.76 -10.71 3.30
N GLU A 168 14.24 -11.24 4.39
CA GLU A 168 14.02 -10.70 5.74
C GLU A 168 14.60 -9.29 5.92
N TYR A 169 15.68 -9.00 5.20
CA TYR A 169 16.35 -7.71 5.26
C TYR A 169 15.49 -6.60 4.63
N TYR A 170 15.09 -6.77 3.37
CA TYR A 170 14.27 -5.78 2.66
C TYR A 170 12.83 -5.73 3.16
N LEU A 171 12.29 -6.87 3.61
CA LEU A 171 10.99 -6.89 4.28
C LEU A 171 11.04 -6.08 5.59
N GLY A 172 12.10 -6.23 6.38
CA GLY A 172 12.31 -5.44 7.58
C GLY A 172 12.43 -3.94 7.32
N GLN A 173 13.08 -3.53 6.21
CA GLN A 173 13.10 -2.13 5.78
C GLN A 173 11.70 -1.63 5.42
N LEU A 174 10.95 -2.39 4.61
CA LEU A 174 9.60 -2.01 4.19
C LEU A 174 8.64 -1.87 5.38
N LEU A 175 8.63 -2.84 6.30
CA LEU A 175 7.78 -2.78 7.50
C LEU A 175 8.08 -1.53 8.32
N TYR A 176 9.35 -1.26 8.58
CA TYR A 176 9.75 -0.08 9.34
C TYR A 176 9.44 1.23 8.61
N PHE A 177 9.67 1.28 7.29
CA PHE A 177 9.29 2.40 6.43
C PHE A 177 7.80 2.73 6.53
N LEU A 178 6.94 1.73 6.42
CA LEU A 178 5.49 1.91 6.50
C LEU A 178 5.06 2.39 7.89
N MET A 179 5.60 1.78 8.96
CA MET A 179 5.32 2.20 10.35
C MET A 179 5.74 3.65 10.60
N LEU A 180 6.95 4.02 10.18
CA LEU A 180 7.47 5.36 10.38
C LEU A 180 6.75 6.40 9.54
N SER A 181 6.37 6.05 8.28
CA SER A 181 5.54 6.93 7.44
C SER A 181 4.18 7.24 8.09
N ILE A 182 3.54 6.23 8.69
CA ILE A 182 2.26 6.41 9.41
C ILE A 182 2.45 7.30 10.64
N ALA A 183 3.54 7.11 11.40
CA ALA A 183 3.85 7.95 12.56
C ALA A 183 4.04 9.43 12.14
N TYR A 184 4.83 9.68 11.09
CA TYR A 184 5.01 11.03 10.55
C TYR A 184 3.70 11.63 10.02
N GLU A 185 2.87 10.86 9.37
CA GLU A 185 1.58 11.37 8.90
C GLU A 185 0.65 11.73 10.07
N GLY A 186 0.67 10.95 11.16
CA GLY A 186 -0.03 11.29 12.40
C GLY A 186 0.41 12.63 12.98
N GLU A 187 1.74 12.91 12.98
CA GLU A 187 2.29 14.21 13.40
C GLU A 187 1.81 15.35 12.47
N LEU A 188 1.89 15.17 11.16
CA LEU A 188 1.43 16.16 10.18
C LEU A 188 -0.08 16.46 10.30
N ALA A 189 -0.88 15.47 10.67
CA ALA A 189 -2.32 15.60 10.85
C ALA A 189 -2.72 16.03 12.28
N ASN A 190 -1.76 16.18 13.18
CA ASN A 190 -1.97 16.45 14.61
C ASN A 190 -2.85 15.40 15.30
N VAL A 191 -2.76 14.12 14.90
CA VAL A 191 -3.51 13.02 15.52
C VAL A 191 -2.58 12.09 16.29
N ASP A 192 -3.10 11.43 17.34
CA ASP A 192 -2.33 10.41 18.06
C ASP A 192 -2.38 9.10 17.29
N ALA A 193 -1.28 8.75 16.61
CA ALA A 193 -1.15 7.52 15.83
C ALA A 193 -0.97 6.25 16.70
N TYR A 194 -0.83 6.40 18.03
CA TYR A 194 -0.48 5.31 18.93
C TYR A 194 -1.62 4.86 19.83
N ASP A 195 -2.79 5.52 19.76
CA ASP A 195 -3.99 5.11 20.46
C ASP A 195 -5.05 4.55 19.49
N GLN A 196 -6.12 3.95 20.01
CA GLN A 196 -7.20 3.36 19.21
C GLN A 196 -8.57 3.45 19.91
N PRO A 197 -9.05 4.67 20.24
CA PRO A 197 -10.26 4.86 21.01
C PRO A 197 -11.52 4.30 20.32
N GLY A 198 -11.56 4.24 18.99
CA GLY A 198 -12.68 3.70 18.23
C GLY A 198 -12.91 2.20 18.49
N VAL A 199 -11.86 1.44 18.74
CA VAL A 199 -11.91 0.00 19.02
C VAL A 199 -12.52 -0.26 20.41
N GLU A 200 -12.36 0.64 21.36
CA GLU A 200 -12.88 0.48 22.72
C GLU A 200 -14.42 0.56 22.78
N ALA A 201 -15.05 1.24 21.84
CA ALA A 201 -16.50 1.38 21.80
C ALA A 201 -17.22 0.03 21.67
N TYR A 202 -16.85 -0.78 20.67
CA TYR A 202 -17.46 -2.10 20.48
C TYR A 202 -17.08 -3.09 21.59
N LYS A 203 -15.87 -3.00 22.13
CA LYS A 203 -15.42 -3.87 23.25
C LYS A 203 -16.28 -3.66 24.49
N LYS A 204 -16.63 -2.41 24.83
CA LYS A 204 -17.53 -2.09 25.93
C LYS A 204 -18.92 -2.71 25.72
N ILE A 205 -19.47 -2.59 24.52
CA ILE A 205 -20.79 -3.18 24.17
C ILE A 205 -20.72 -4.70 24.24
N MET A 206 -19.65 -5.31 23.69
CA MET A 206 -19.46 -6.76 23.73
C MET A 206 -19.42 -7.28 25.16
N LYS A 207 -18.65 -6.63 26.05
CA LYS A 207 -18.58 -7.01 27.48
C LYS A 207 -19.96 -6.93 28.13
N SER A 208 -20.72 -5.86 27.89
CA SER A 208 -22.07 -5.73 28.47
C SER A 208 -23.03 -6.82 28.01
N LYS A 209 -22.92 -7.27 26.76
CA LYS A 209 -23.75 -8.36 26.21
C LYS A 209 -23.38 -9.74 26.77
N ILE A 210 -22.09 -10.02 27.00
CA ILE A 210 -21.63 -11.27 27.60
C ILE A 210 -22.19 -11.47 29.01
N TRP A 211 -22.32 -10.40 29.80
CA TRP A 211 -22.86 -10.48 31.17
C TRP A 211 -24.40 -10.51 31.23
N GLN A 212 -25.09 -10.47 30.09
CA GLN A 212 -26.54 -10.60 29.99
C GLN A 212 -26.98 -12.01 29.59
N VAL A 213 -26.05 -12.93 29.33
CA VAL A 213 -26.27 -14.36 29.04
C VAL A 213 -25.99 -15.16 30.28
#